data_a4c3bf4bb590c5560b8846b01177657a
#
_entry.id   a4c3bf4bb590c5560b8846b01177657a
#
_cell.length_a   1.000
_cell.length_b   1.000
_cell.length_c   1.000
_cell.angle_alpha   90.00
_cell.angle_beta   90.00
_cell.angle_gamma   90.00
#
_symmetry.space_group_name_H-M   'P 1'
#
loop_
_entity.id
_entity.type
_entity.pdbx_description
1 polymer ?
#
loop_
_entity_poly.entity_id
_entity_poly.type
_entity_poly.pdbx_seq_one_letter_code
_entity_poly.pdbx_strand_id
1 'polypeptide(L)'
;MKKNTFFIFLMILALLFWTDDHSYSKTSFSVGEILISNPRIITQQNDKKDIALVFEIINKSKNQESLISTRILIAENFLFDEMLDIGPGEEIQFKRFMKYDKIRPSEHDLYVGDRIPIDLFFKNNGSILVFAEVISREN
;
A
#
# COMPACT_ATOMS: atom_id res chain seq x y z
N MET A 1 -19.63 -48.15 20.36
CA MET A 1 -19.25 -46.82 20.90
C MET A 1 -17.93 -46.23 20.34
N LYS A 2 -17.18 -46.94 19.53
CA LYS A 2 -15.90 -46.43 18.97
C LYS A 2 -16.04 -45.65 17.66
N LYS A 3 -17.22 -45.58 17.02
CA LYS A 3 -17.42 -44.89 15.74
C LYS A 3 -17.68 -43.37 15.84
N ASN A 4 -18.17 -42.89 16.98
CA ASN A 4 -18.52 -41.48 17.14
C ASN A 4 -17.31 -40.59 17.47
N THR A 5 -16.27 -41.14 18.12
CA THR A 5 -15.07 -40.39 18.49
C THR A 5 -14.20 -40.03 17.28
N PHE A 6 -14.18 -40.94 16.29
CA PHE A 6 -13.42 -40.70 15.06
C PHE A 6 -14.06 -39.60 14.18
N PHE A 7 -15.40 -39.56 14.14
CA PHE A 7 -16.13 -38.53 13.38
C PHE A 7 -16.01 -37.14 13.99
N ILE A 8 -15.99 -37.05 15.31
CA ILE A 8 -15.78 -35.76 16.02
C ILE A 8 -14.36 -35.27 15.80
N PHE A 9 -13.37 -36.14 15.80
CA PHE A 9 -11.96 -35.76 15.51
C PHE A 9 -11.76 -35.26 14.09
N LEU A 10 -12.44 -35.88 13.12
CA LEU A 10 -12.40 -35.44 11.71
C LEU A 10 -13.09 -34.10 11.51
N MET A 11 -14.19 -33.80 12.21
CA MET A 11 -14.87 -32.52 12.17
C MET A 11 -14.03 -31.38 12.81
N ILE A 12 -13.31 -31.67 13.89
CA ILE A 12 -12.41 -30.67 14.50
C ILE A 12 -11.21 -30.39 13.60
N LEU A 13 -10.68 -31.40 12.94
CA LEU A 13 -9.59 -31.23 11.97
C LEU A 13 -10.02 -30.38 10.75
N ALA A 14 -11.26 -30.54 10.28
CA ALA A 14 -11.80 -29.72 9.17
C ALA A 14 -12.01 -28.25 9.57
N LEU A 15 -12.36 -27.98 10.83
CA LEU A 15 -12.49 -26.61 11.35
C LEU A 15 -11.15 -25.87 11.51
N LEU A 16 -10.04 -26.59 11.66
CA LEU A 16 -8.70 -26.01 11.75
C LEU A 16 -8.13 -25.59 10.39
N PHE A 17 -8.70 -26.05 9.27
CA PHE A 17 -8.28 -25.67 7.93
C PHE A 17 -9.12 -24.56 7.29
N TRP A 18 -10.14 -24.05 7.98
CA TRP A 18 -10.98 -22.94 7.52
C TRP A 18 -10.63 -21.62 8.24
N THR A 19 -9.38 -21.39 8.50
CA THR A 19 -8.93 -20.00 8.62
C THR A 19 -8.65 -19.55 7.20
N ASP A 20 -9.61 -18.89 6.58
CA ASP A 20 -9.36 -18.00 5.46
C ASP A 20 -8.41 -16.89 5.97
N ASP A 21 -7.14 -17.22 6.04
CA ASP A 21 -6.11 -16.23 6.02
C ASP A 21 -6.20 -15.53 4.67
N HIS A 22 -7.07 -14.53 4.58
CA HIS A 22 -6.86 -13.44 3.65
C HIS A 22 -5.59 -12.71 4.08
N SER A 23 -4.46 -13.39 3.97
CA SER A 23 -3.17 -12.76 4.02
C SER A 23 -3.05 -11.91 2.77
N TYR A 24 -3.48 -10.65 2.87
CA TYR A 24 -3.02 -9.63 1.93
C TYR A 24 -1.50 -9.73 1.94
N SER A 25 -0.93 -10.23 0.85
CA SER A 25 0.51 -10.30 0.70
C SER A 25 1.03 -8.88 0.82
N LYS A 26 1.72 -8.57 1.93
CA LYS A 26 2.35 -7.26 2.12
C LYS A 26 3.34 -7.07 0.99
N THR A 27 3.01 -6.18 0.05
CA THR A 27 3.92 -5.80 -1.01
C THR A 27 4.95 -4.85 -0.43
N SER A 28 6.23 -5.15 -0.59
CA SER A 28 7.30 -4.30 -0.12
C SER A 28 8.32 -4.01 -1.22
N PHE A 29 8.89 -2.81 -1.17
CA PHE A 29 9.91 -2.31 -2.07
C PHE A 29 11.04 -1.71 -1.25
N SER A 30 12.27 -1.73 -1.74
CA SER A 30 13.39 -1.14 -1.01
C SER A 30 14.33 -0.39 -1.94
N VAL A 31 14.87 0.72 -1.44
CA VAL A 31 16.00 1.44 -2.03
C VAL A 31 17.02 1.72 -0.94
N GLY A 32 18.23 1.18 -1.08
CA GLY A 32 19.19 1.16 0.02
C GLY A 32 18.59 0.51 1.27
N GLU A 33 18.63 1.22 2.39
CA GLU A 33 18.08 0.77 3.67
C GLU A 33 16.67 1.35 3.96
N ILE A 34 16.04 1.97 2.95
CA ILE A 34 14.65 2.44 3.03
C ILE A 34 13.72 1.35 2.52
N LEU A 35 12.75 0.97 3.33
CA LEU A 35 11.70 0.01 3.00
C LEU A 35 10.37 0.73 2.84
N ILE A 36 9.70 0.48 1.74
CA ILE A 36 8.34 0.95 1.46
C ILE A 36 7.40 -0.25 1.54
N SER A 37 6.38 -0.18 2.37
CA SER A 37 5.43 -1.28 2.56
C SER A 37 4.01 -0.86 2.24
N ASN A 38 3.26 -1.78 1.65
CA ASN A 38 1.82 -1.69 1.39
C ASN A 38 1.39 -0.40 0.68
N PRO A 39 1.98 -0.02 -0.46
CA PRO A 39 1.48 1.12 -1.20
C PRO A 39 0.08 0.82 -1.75
N ARG A 40 -0.87 1.70 -1.43
CA ARG A 40 -2.28 1.55 -1.79
C ARG A 40 -2.88 2.88 -2.20
N ILE A 41 -3.79 2.83 -3.16
CA ILE A 41 -4.71 3.92 -3.47
C ILE A 41 -6.10 3.50 -2.96
N ILE A 42 -6.62 4.22 -1.98
CA ILE A 42 -7.90 3.92 -1.35
C ILE A 42 -8.97 4.78 -2.02
N THR A 43 -9.95 4.14 -2.65
CA THR A 43 -11.11 4.79 -3.24
C THR A 43 -12.31 4.67 -2.31
N GLN A 44 -13.20 5.67 -2.28
CA GLN A 44 -14.49 5.54 -1.61
C GLN A 44 -15.53 5.04 -2.62
N GLN A 45 -16.31 4.01 -2.25
CA GLN A 45 -17.29 3.40 -3.16
C GLN A 45 -18.37 4.39 -3.63
N ASN A 46 -18.76 5.34 -2.80
CA ASN A 46 -19.89 6.23 -3.05
C ASN A 46 -19.50 7.66 -3.46
N ASP A 47 -18.28 8.05 -3.26
CA ASP A 47 -17.78 9.37 -3.64
C ASP A 47 -16.39 9.23 -4.29
N LYS A 48 -16.39 9.15 -5.63
CA LYS A 48 -15.15 9.08 -6.43
C LYS A 48 -14.35 10.38 -6.41
N LYS A 49 -14.75 11.37 -5.59
CA LYS A 49 -14.12 12.69 -5.61
C LYS A 49 -12.80 12.72 -4.86
N ASP A 50 -12.69 11.96 -3.78
CA ASP A 50 -11.49 11.94 -2.95
C ASP A 50 -10.91 10.52 -2.84
N ILE A 51 -9.64 10.40 -3.15
CA ILE A 51 -8.87 9.16 -2.98
C ILE A 51 -7.68 9.44 -2.07
N ALA A 52 -7.15 8.41 -1.45
CA ALA A 52 -5.98 8.52 -0.61
C ALA A 52 -4.86 7.62 -1.11
N LEU A 53 -3.65 8.18 -1.29
CA LEU A 53 -2.42 7.41 -1.41
C LEU A 53 -1.86 7.14 -0.02
N VAL A 54 -1.63 5.86 0.29
CA VAL A 54 -1.14 5.42 1.60
C VAL A 54 -0.02 4.40 1.41
N PHE A 55 1.07 4.56 2.14
CA PHE A 55 2.13 3.57 2.27
C PHE A 55 2.90 3.79 3.58
N GLU A 56 3.65 2.80 4.01
CA GLU A 56 4.54 2.87 5.15
C GLU A 56 5.98 3.03 4.67
N ILE A 57 6.75 3.87 5.36
CA ILE A 57 8.18 4.08 5.11
C ILE A 57 8.93 3.70 6.37
N ILE A 58 9.92 2.82 6.23
CA ILE A 58 10.80 2.42 7.32
C ILE A 58 12.23 2.76 6.95
N ASN A 59 12.88 3.61 7.73
CA ASN A 59 14.30 3.89 7.59
C ASN A 59 15.11 2.94 8.48
N LYS A 60 15.69 1.90 7.87
CA LYS A 60 16.52 0.92 8.57
C LYS A 60 17.97 1.36 8.75
N SER A 61 18.33 2.52 8.21
CA SER A 61 19.67 3.05 8.31
C SER A 61 19.93 3.73 9.67
N LYS A 62 21.18 4.03 9.94
CA LYS A 62 21.62 4.82 11.11
C LYS A 62 21.58 6.33 10.84
N ASN A 63 21.23 6.73 9.62
CA ASN A 63 21.23 8.13 9.20
C ASN A 63 19.80 8.59 8.92
N GLN A 64 19.59 9.90 9.06
CA GLN A 64 18.34 10.53 8.64
C GLN A 64 18.19 10.47 7.13
N GLU A 65 16.96 10.24 6.67
CA GLU A 65 16.57 10.33 5.26
C GLU A 65 15.41 11.33 5.11
N SER A 66 15.18 11.79 3.88
CA SER A 66 14.02 12.64 3.56
C SER A 66 13.38 12.18 2.27
N LEU A 67 12.07 11.97 2.29
CA LEU A 67 11.27 11.85 1.08
C LEU A 67 11.05 13.25 0.52
N ILE A 68 11.61 13.53 -0.67
CA ILE A 68 11.57 14.86 -1.28
C ILE A 68 10.30 15.04 -2.10
N SER A 69 9.94 14.02 -2.87
CA SER A 69 8.76 14.08 -3.73
C SER A 69 8.14 12.72 -3.97
N THR A 70 6.85 12.74 -4.25
CA THR A 70 6.04 11.57 -4.64
C THR A 70 5.30 11.90 -5.91
N ARG A 71 5.52 11.15 -6.98
CA ARG A 71 4.91 11.36 -8.29
C ARG A 71 4.08 10.16 -8.71
N ILE A 72 2.81 10.38 -9.04
CA ILE A 72 1.94 9.37 -9.62
C ILE A 72 2.10 9.43 -11.14
N LEU A 73 2.61 8.37 -11.76
CA LEU A 73 3.04 8.40 -13.16
C LEU A 73 1.90 8.35 -14.17
N ILE A 74 0.70 7.97 -13.76
CA ILE A 74 -0.48 7.98 -14.64
C ILE A 74 -1.23 9.31 -14.67
N ALA A 75 -0.89 10.23 -13.75
CA ALA A 75 -1.52 11.53 -13.67
C ALA A 75 -0.60 12.58 -14.29
N GLU A 76 -1.11 13.34 -15.24
CA GLU A 76 -0.37 14.47 -15.75
C GLU A 76 -0.07 15.45 -14.61
N ASN A 77 1.22 15.59 -14.29
CA ASN A 77 1.73 16.56 -13.32
C ASN A 77 1.25 16.41 -11.88
N PHE A 78 0.91 15.19 -11.43
CA PHE A 78 0.59 14.97 -10.03
C PHE A 78 1.87 14.71 -9.24
N LEU A 79 2.39 15.78 -8.66
CA LEU A 79 3.60 15.82 -7.86
C LEU A 79 3.26 16.31 -6.45
N PHE A 80 3.58 15.52 -5.43
CA PHE A 80 3.67 16.02 -4.07
C PHE A 80 5.11 16.46 -3.81
N ASP A 81 5.28 17.75 -3.71
CA ASP A 81 6.58 18.38 -3.47
C ASP A 81 6.67 18.79 -1.99
N GLU A 82 6.67 17.80 -1.13
CA GLU A 82 6.68 17.99 0.31
C GLU A 82 7.82 17.17 0.92
N MET A 83 8.74 17.85 1.60
CA MET A 83 9.83 17.20 2.29
C MET A 83 9.32 16.55 3.58
N LEU A 84 9.46 15.24 3.67
CA LEU A 84 9.14 14.45 4.86
C LEU A 84 10.42 13.83 5.41
N ASP A 85 10.86 14.29 6.59
CA ASP A 85 12.04 13.76 7.26
C ASP A 85 11.73 12.45 7.99
N ILE A 86 12.64 11.49 7.87
CA ILE A 86 12.52 10.14 8.42
C ILE A 86 13.79 9.84 9.21
N GLY A 87 13.70 9.83 10.54
CA GLY A 87 14.82 9.56 11.42
C GLY A 87 15.36 8.14 11.31
N PRO A 88 16.57 7.89 11.85
CA PRO A 88 17.15 6.54 11.90
C PRO A 88 16.23 5.57 12.65
N GLY A 89 15.90 4.43 12.04
CA GLY A 89 15.03 3.42 12.62
C GLY A 89 13.56 3.83 12.71
N GLU A 90 13.18 4.99 12.19
CA GLU A 90 11.82 5.50 12.25
C GLU A 90 10.92 4.81 11.21
N GLU A 91 9.67 4.59 11.60
CA GLU A 91 8.60 4.11 10.75
C GLU A 91 7.52 5.19 10.67
N ILE A 92 7.16 5.60 9.45
CA ILE A 92 6.16 6.65 9.19
C ILE A 92 5.10 6.11 8.27
N GLN A 93 3.84 6.40 8.57
CA GLN A 93 2.74 6.22 7.64
C GLN A 93 2.57 7.47 6.77
N PHE A 94 2.84 7.34 5.49
CA PHE A 94 2.53 8.36 4.50
C PHE A 94 1.06 8.27 4.11
N LYS A 95 0.34 9.40 4.17
CA LYS A 95 -1.05 9.49 3.73
C LYS A 95 -1.30 10.85 3.10
N ARG A 96 -1.77 10.85 1.86
CA ARG A 96 -2.17 12.07 1.15
C ARG A 96 -3.50 11.87 0.46
N PHE A 97 -4.37 12.86 0.61
CA PHE A 97 -5.65 12.91 -0.08
C PHE A 97 -5.51 13.63 -1.41
N MET A 98 -6.24 13.13 -2.40
CA MET A 98 -6.20 13.63 -3.76
C MET A 98 -7.60 13.63 -4.33
N LYS A 99 -7.87 14.57 -5.25
CA LYS A 99 -9.10 14.54 -6.01
C LYS A 99 -8.98 13.57 -7.19
N TYR A 100 -9.98 12.75 -7.38
CA TYR A 100 -10.02 11.72 -8.42
C TYR A 100 -9.85 12.28 -9.83
N ASP A 101 -10.43 13.44 -10.11
CA ASP A 101 -10.33 14.12 -11.40
C ASP A 101 -8.89 14.48 -11.81
N LYS A 102 -8.00 14.61 -10.83
CA LYS A 102 -6.59 14.91 -11.08
C LYS A 102 -5.72 13.67 -11.34
N ILE A 103 -6.21 12.48 -10.99
CA ILE A 103 -5.50 11.21 -11.18
C ILE A 103 -6.08 10.43 -12.35
N ARG A 104 -7.24 10.82 -12.83
CA ARG A 104 -7.89 10.16 -13.94
C ARG A 104 -6.95 10.19 -15.15
N PRO A 105 -6.45 9.02 -15.60
CA PRO A 105 -5.86 8.94 -16.92
C PRO A 105 -6.93 9.33 -17.93
N SER A 106 -6.56 10.03 -18.95
CA SER A 106 -7.47 10.57 -19.95
C SER A 106 -8.37 9.52 -20.64
N GLU A 107 -8.15 8.24 -20.36
CA GLU A 107 -8.83 7.13 -21.04
C GLU A 107 -9.33 6.00 -20.12
N HIS A 108 -8.92 5.94 -18.85
CA HIS A 108 -9.30 4.81 -17.96
C HIS A 108 -9.71 5.26 -16.57
N ASP A 109 -10.78 4.67 -16.06
CA ASP A 109 -11.14 4.76 -14.65
C ASP A 109 -10.19 3.89 -13.80
N LEU A 110 -10.03 4.25 -12.51
CA LEU A 110 -9.34 3.40 -11.55
C LEU A 110 -10.27 2.27 -11.10
N TYR A 111 -9.84 1.04 -11.29
CA TYR A 111 -10.56 -0.14 -10.83
C TYR A 111 -9.87 -0.78 -9.64
N VAL A 112 -10.64 -1.35 -8.73
CA VAL A 112 -10.11 -2.15 -7.62
C VAL A 112 -9.25 -3.29 -8.19
N GLY A 113 -8.03 -3.42 -7.66
CA GLY A 113 -7.03 -4.38 -8.15
C GLY A 113 -6.02 -3.81 -9.15
N ASP A 114 -6.25 -2.60 -9.69
CA ASP A 114 -5.27 -1.93 -10.53
C ASP A 114 -3.98 -1.64 -9.74
N ARG A 115 -2.85 -1.68 -10.45
CA ARG A 115 -1.53 -1.37 -9.89
C ARG A 115 -1.00 -0.10 -10.53
N ILE A 116 -0.92 0.94 -9.74
CA ILE A 116 -0.57 2.28 -10.19
C ILE A 116 0.89 2.57 -9.87
N PRO A 117 1.72 2.91 -10.87
CA PRO A 117 3.13 3.22 -10.65
C PRO A 117 3.30 4.57 -9.95
N ILE A 118 4.04 4.55 -8.86
CA ILE A 118 4.39 5.71 -8.03
C ILE A 118 5.92 5.82 -7.97
N ASP A 119 6.43 6.98 -8.30
CA ASP A 119 7.86 7.28 -8.19
C ASP A 119 8.12 8.09 -6.91
N LEU A 120 8.93 7.53 -6.02
CA LEU A 120 9.32 8.13 -4.76
C LEU A 120 10.76 8.59 -4.84
N PHE A 121 11.01 9.86 -4.51
CA PHE A 121 12.35 10.45 -4.57
C PHE A 121 12.88 10.77 -3.18
N PHE A 122 13.95 10.10 -2.79
CA PHE A 122 14.64 10.28 -1.50
C PHE A 122 15.90 11.10 -1.67
N LYS A 123 16.22 11.93 -0.68
CA LYS A 123 17.37 12.84 -0.70
C LYS A 123 18.70 12.11 -0.87
N ASN A 124 18.92 11.03 -0.10
CA ASN A 124 20.19 10.34 -0.06
C ASN A 124 20.18 9.02 -0.86
N ASN A 125 19.05 8.33 -0.93
CA ASN A 125 18.95 7.02 -1.58
C ASN A 125 18.46 7.09 -3.04
N GLY A 126 18.09 8.27 -3.55
CA GLY A 126 17.60 8.41 -4.92
C GLY A 126 16.13 8.00 -5.09
N SER A 127 15.76 7.57 -6.29
CA SER A 127 14.38 7.23 -6.62
C SER A 127 14.10 5.74 -6.59
N ILE A 128 12.85 5.40 -6.27
CA ILE A 128 12.32 4.06 -6.39
C ILE A 128 10.92 4.09 -7.01
N LEU A 129 10.68 3.20 -7.97
CA LEU A 129 9.38 2.95 -8.54
C LEU A 129 8.67 1.88 -7.69
N VAL A 130 7.51 2.22 -7.15
CA VAL A 130 6.63 1.30 -6.43
C VAL A 130 5.28 1.21 -7.14
N PHE A 131 4.53 0.14 -6.89
CA PHE A 131 3.20 -0.05 -7.44
C PHE A 131 2.18 -0.06 -6.32
N ALA A 132 1.29 0.94 -6.34
CA ALA A 132 0.19 1.04 -5.38
C ALA A 132 -1.03 0.28 -5.90
N GLU A 133 -1.56 -0.61 -5.08
CA GLU A 133 -2.80 -1.33 -5.40
C GLU A 133 -4.01 -0.46 -5.11
N VAL A 134 -4.94 -0.41 -6.05
CA VAL A 134 -6.23 0.27 -5.86
C VAL A 134 -7.16 -0.62 -5.06
N ILE A 135 -7.56 -0.15 -3.90
CA ILE A 135 -8.52 -0.83 -3.03
C ILE A 135 -9.74 0.04 -2.75
N SER A 136 -10.88 -0.59 -2.50
CA SER A 136 -12.07 0.11 -2.04
C SER A 136 -12.11 0.13 -0.51
N ARG A 137 -12.48 1.26 0.06
CA ARG A 137 -12.81 1.33 1.49
C ARG A 137 -14.19 0.71 1.67
N GLU A 138 -14.24 -0.45 2.31
CA GLU A 138 -15.49 -0.98 2.84
C GLU A 138 -15.92 -0.11 4.03
N ASN A 139 -17.18 0.33 4.02
CA ASN A 139 -17.79 1.06 5.14
C ASN A 139 -18.20 0.08 6.25
#